data_de6f838f4c865fee63f1fe681a2bd2de
#
_entry.id   de6f838f4c865fee63f1fe681a2bd2de
#
_cell.length_a   1.000
_cell.length_b   1.000
_cell.length_c   1.000
_cell.angle_alpha   90.00
_cell.angle_beta   90.00
_cell.angle_gamma   90.00
#
_symmetry.space_group_name_H-M   'P 1'
#
loop_
_entity.id
_entity.type
_entity.pdbx_description
1 polymer ?
#
loop_
_entity_poly.entity_id
_entity_poly.type
_entity_poly.pdbx_seq_one_letter_code
_entity_poly.pdbx_strand_id
1 'polypeptide(L)'
;MLNTSTVKINTIRNLFFLTTMVFFNFALGQEKAERNKEVKFVNRLEKESSPYLLQHKNNPVDWYPWSEEAFKKAKELDIPIFLSIGYSTCHWCHVMEKESFEDEEVAKLLNDNFISIKVDKEERPDIDHIYMTVCQAMTGRGGWPLTIIMSPDKQPFF
;
A
#
# COMPACT_ATOMS: atom_id res chain seq x y z
N MET A 1 19.40 51.49 -38.92
CA MET A 1 19.48 50.08 -39.31
C MET A 1 19.51 49.24 -38.03
N LEU A 2 18.43 48.61 -37.65
CA LEU A 2 18.40 47.74 -36.47
C LEU A 2 19.15 46.44 -36.79
N ASN A 3 20.10 46.10 -35.94
CA ASN A 3 21.01 44.98 -36.14
C ASN A 3 20.23 43.65 -36.02
N THR A 4 20.09 42.93 -37.11
CA THR A 4 19.36 41.63 -37.21
C THR A 4 19.87 40.58 -36.23
N SER A 5 21.09 40.65 -35.76
CA SER A 5 21.69 39.74 -34.77
C SER A 5 21.06 39.93 -33.38
N THR A 6 20.82 41.17 -32.97
CA THR A 6 20.23 41.50 -31.65
C THR A 6 18.76 41.05 -31.56
N VAL A 7 18.00 41.12 -32.64
CA VAL A 7 16.60 40.67 -32.71
C VAL A 7 16.55 39.16 -32.58
N LYS A 8 17.42 38.41 -33.27
CA LYS A 8 17.47 36.92 -33.17
C LYS A 8 17.80 36.42 -31.75
N ILE A 9 18.78 37.06 -31.08
CA ILE A 9 19.16 36.67 -29.71
C ILE A 9 18.01 36.90 -28.71
N ASN A 10 17.33 38.04 -28.83
CA ASN A 10 16.19 38.33 -27.96
C ASN A 10 15.01 37.36 -28.20
N THR A 11 14.75 36.95 -29.44
CA THR A 11 13.70 35.99 -29.77
C THR A 11 14.01 34.60 -29.17
N ILE A 12 15.26 34.12 -29.29
CA ILE A 12 15.68 32.83 -28.72
C ILE A 12 15.61 32.87 -27.19
N ARG A 13 16.05 33.96 -26.56
CA ARG A 13 15.99 34.13 -25.11
C ARG A 13 14.56 34.16 -24.60
N ASN A 14 13.64 34.83 -25.29
CA ASN A 14 12.23 34.86 -24.90
C ASN A 14 11.55 33.49 -25.10
N LEU A 15 11.92 32.76 -26.15
CA LEU A 15 11.38 31.40 -26.38
C LEU A 15 11.87 30.44 -25.30
N PHE A 16 13.12 30.55 -24.86
CA PHE A 16 13.68 29.74 -23.78
C PHE A 16 13.00 30.03 -22.42
N PHE A 17 12.72 31.31 -22.12
CA PHE A 17 11.98 31.72 -20.94
C PHE A 17 10.53 31.21 -20.96
N LEU A 18 9.85 31.24 -22.11
CA LEU A 18 8.48 30.72 -22.23
C LEU A 18 8.43 29.19 -22.02
N THR A 19 9.39 28.46 -22.60
CA THR A 19 9.44 26.99 -22.42
C THR A 19 9.74 26.59 -20.99
N THR A 20 10.68 27.25 -20.31
CA THR A 20 10.97 26.97 -18.89
C THR A 20 9.79 27.30 -17.98
N MET A 21 9.05 28.39 -18.24
CA MET A 21 7.84 28.72 -17.49
C MET A 21 6.73 27.68 -17.67
N VAL A 22 6.56 27.14 -18.88
CA VAL A 22 5.54 26.08 -19.15
C VAL A 22 5.93 24.81 -18.43
N PHE A 23 7.18 24.36 -18.47
CA PHE A 23 7.64 23.17 -17.73
C PHE A 23 7.52 23.33 -16.22
N PHE A 24 7.84 24.52 -15.70
CA PHE A 24 7.72 24.80 -14.27
C PHE A 24 6.26 24.76 -13.78
N ASN A 25 5.31 25.35 -14.55
CA ASN A 25 3.89 25.27 -14.23
C ASN A 25 3.33 23.86 -14.35
N PHE A 26 3.81 23.07 -15.34
CA PHE A 26 3.43 21.68 -15.49
C PHE A 26 3.92 20.83 -14.29
N ALA A 27 5.15 21.01 -13.85
CA ALA A 27 5.70 20.34 -12.67
C ALA A 27 4.94 20.71 -11.38
N LEU A 28 4.63 21.98 -11.16
CA LEU A 28 3.82 22.46 -10.04
C LEU A 28 2.38 21.93 -10.09
N GLY A 29 1.84 21.77 -11.30
CA GLY A 29 0.50 21.18 -11.50
C GLY A 29 0.44 19.71 -11.11
N GLN A 30 1.49 18.92 -11.45
CA GLN A 30 1.59 17.51 -11.06
C GLN A 30 1.77 17.35 -9.56
N GLU A 31 2.65 18.14 -8.92
CA GLU A 31 2.87 18.11 -7.47
C GLU A 31 1.60 18.49 -6.68
N LYS A 32 0.79 19.40 -7.23
CA LYS A 32 -0.49 19.81 -6.63
C LYS A 32 -1.59 18.75 -6.82
N ALA A 33 -1.55 18.00 -7.92
CA ALA A 33 -2.50 16.91 -8.19
C ALA A 33 -2.23 15.70 -7.27
N GLU A 34 -0.95 15.36 -7.01
CA GLU A 34 -0.62 14.31 -6.05
C GLU A 34 -0.98 14.70 -4.60
N ARG A 35 -0.82 15.97 -4.23
CA ARG A 35 -1.11 16.47 -2.87
C ARG A 35 -2.61 16.55 -2.55
N ASN A 36 -3.47 16.47 -3.57
CA ASN A 36 -4.93 16.59 -3.43
C ASN A 36 -5.66 15.25 -3.62
N LYS A 37 -4.97 14.11 -3.40
CA LYS A 37 -5.64 12.82 -3.28
C LYS A 37 -6.39 12.86 -1.95
N GLU A 38 -7.68 13.15 -1.99
CA GLU A 38 -8.57 13.14 -0.83
C GLU A 38 -8.46 11.76 -0.18
N VAL A 39 -8.01 11.72 1.08
CA VAL A 39 -7.86 10.46 1.83
C VAL A 39 -9.27 9.96 2.13
N LYS A 40 -9.77 9.06 1.29
CA LYS A 40 -11.13 8.51 1.39
C LYS A 40 -11.27 7.49 2.52
N PHE A 41 -10.20 6.76 2.80
CA PHE A 41 -10.19 5.68 3.78
C PHE A 41 -9.05 5.88 4.78
N VAL A 42 -9.32 5.56 6.04
CA VAL A 42 -8.31 5.48 7.10
C VAL A 42 -8.63 4.27 7.95
N ASN A 43 -7.72 3.33 8.04
CA ASN A 43 -7.87 2.12 8.84
C ASN A 43 -6.97 2.17 10.10
N ARG A 44 -6.97 1.09 10.91
CA ARG A 44 -6.28 1.05 12.21
C ARG A 44 -4.77 1.13 12.13
N LEU A 45 -4.18 0.87 10.93
CA LEU A 45 -2.73 0.93 10.74
C LEU A 45 -2.16 2.35 10.83
N GLU A 46 -2.99 3.39 10.83
CA GLU A 46 -2.52 4.78 11.00
C GLU A 46 -1.78 5.03 12.34
N LYS A 47 -2.04 4.17 13.35
CA LYS A 47 -1.45 4.27 14.69
C LYS A 47 -0.17 3.47 14.86
N GLU A 48 0.23 2.73 13.83
CA GLU A 48 1.40 1.87 13.85
C GLU A 48 2.69 2.68 13.59
N SER A 49 3.84 2.10 13.99
CA SER A 49 5.17 2.71 13.77
C SER A 49 5.87 2.18 12.51
N SER A 50 5.49 0.97 12.08
CA SER A 50 6.06 0.33 10.90
C SER A 50 5.83 1.15 9.64
N PRO A 51 6.89 1.50 8.87
CA PRO A 51 6.72 2.15 7.57
C PRO A 51 5.89 1.32 6.60
N TYR A 52 6.00 -0.02 6.65
CA TYR A 52 5.22 -0.93 5.83
C TYR A 52 3.73 -0.89 6.18
N LEU A 53 3.37 -0.94 7.46
CA LEU A 53 1.98 -0.86 7.89
C LEU A 53 1.37 0.50 7.56
N LEU A 54 2.14 1.58 7.75
CA LEU A 54 1.70 2.94 7.42
C LEU A 54 1.44 3.15 5.92
N GLN A 55 2.10 2.43 5.02
CA GLN A 55 1.80 2.45 3.58
C GLN A 55 0.35 2.02 3.31
N HIS A 56 -0.14 1.04 4.07
CA HIS A 56 -1.47 0.45 3.89
C HIS A 56 -2.59 1.16 4.68
N LYS A 57 -2.30 2.19 5.45
CA LYS A 57 -3.29 2.89 6.31
C LYS A 57 -4.47 3.51 5.56
N ASN A 58 -4.29 3.83 4.28
CA ASN A 58 -5.29 4.44 3.42
C ASN A 58 -5.93 3.45 2.43
N ASN A 59 -5.66 2.16 2.53
CA ASN A 59 -6.37 1.17 1.73
C ASN A 59 -7.84 1.10 2.16
N PRO A 60 -8.78 0.82 1.23
CA PRO A 60 -10.18 0.58 1.55
C PRO A 60 -10.41 -0.71 2.35
N VAL A 61 -9.44 -1.63 2.39
CA VAL A 61 -9.45 -2.80 3.28
C VAL A 61 -9.34 -2.34 4.73
N ASP A 62 -10.24 -2.82 5.60
CA ASP A 62 -10.26 -2.52 7.04
C ASP A 62 -9.17 -3.31 7.79
N TRP A 63 -7.92 -2.94 7.55
CA TRP A 63 -6.77 -3.60 8.12
C TRP A 63 -6.66 -3.42 9.63
N TYR A 64 -6.39 -4.52 10.31
CA TYR A 64 -5.93 -4.58 11.69
C TYR A 64 -4.42 -4.86 11.74
N PRO A 65 -3.68 -4.32 12.72
CA PRO A 65 -2.40 -4.89 13.09
C PRO A 65 -2.60 -6.25 13.78
N TRP A 66 -1.52 -7.02 13.98
CA TRP A 66 -1.58 -8.24 14.76
C TRP A 66 -1.85 -7.92 16.23
N SER A 67 -3.10 -8.02 16.65
CA SER A 67 -3.56 -7.57 17.96
C SER A 67 -4.66 -8.47 18.53
N GLU A 68 -4.78 -8.47 19.84
CA GLU A 68 -5.88 -9.18 20.52
C GLU A 68 -7.26 -8.64 20.11
N GLU A 69 -7.37 -7.36 19.76
CA GLU A 69 -8.59 -6.76 19.21
C GLU A 69 -9.06 -7.49 17.96
N ALA A 70 -8.14 -7.74 17.00
CA ALA A 70 -8.45 -8.42 15.75
C ALA A 70 -8.95 -9.85 15.99
N PHE A 71 -8.27 -10.62 16.85
CA PHE A 71 -8.65 -12.00 17.16
C PHE A 71 -9.96 -12.08 17.92
N LYS A 72 -10.17 -11.19 18.87
CA LYS A 72 -11.45 -11.09 19.60
C LYS A 72 -12.60 -10.79 18.65
N LYS A 73 -12.41 -9.85 17.74
CA LYS A 73 -13.39 -9.47 16.72
C LYS A 73 -13.73 -10.65 15.81
N ALA A 74 -12.71 -11.40 15.33
CA ALA A 74 -12.92 -12.60 14.52
C ALA A 74 -13.74 -13.68 15.26
N LYS A 75 -13.46 -13.89 16.54
CA LYS A 75 -14.22 -14.82 17.38
C LYS A 75 -15.66 -14.36 17.62
N GLU A 76 -15.88 -13.08 17.91
CA GLU A 76 -17.21 -12.51 18.14
C GLU A 76 -18.11 -12.61 16.92
N LEU A 77 -17.56 -12.47 15.72
CA LEU A 77 -18.31 -12.53 14.48
C LEU A 77 -18.33 -13.93 13.86
N ASP A 78 -17.56 -14.87 14.42
CA ASP A 78 -17.36 -16.23 13.89
C ASP A 78 -16.96 -16.25 12.41
N ILE A 79 -16.02 -15.34 12.03
CA ILE A 79 -15.50 -15.23 10.67
C ILE A 79 -14.01 -15.49 10.63
N PRO A 80 -13.47 -16.02 9.50
CA PRO A 80 -12.05 -16.29 9.35
C PRO A 80 -11.20 -15.03 9.30
N ILE A 81 -9.90 -15.22 9.49
CA ILE A 81 -8.88 -14.18 9.39
C ILE A 81 -8.18 -14.30 8.04
N PHE A 82 -8.06 -13.17 7.34
CA PHE A 82 -7.19 -12.99 6.19
C PHE A 82 -5.90 -12.33 6.67
N LEU A 83 -4.81 -13.11 6.76
CA LEU A 83 -3.51 -12.64 7.18
C LEU A 83 -2.63 -12.35 5.97
N SER A 84 -2.10 -11.13 5.87
CA SER A 84 -1.15 -10.70 4.84
C SER A 84 0.15 -10.25 5.48
N ILE A 85 1.27 -10.92 5.13
CA ILE A 85 2.60 -10.63 5.63
C ILE A 85 3.49 -10.15 4.49
N GLY A 86 4.26 -9.09 4.74
CA GLY A 86 5.20 -8.52 3.78
C GLY A 86 6.21 -7.62 4.45
N TYR A 87 6.83 -6.73 3.68
CA TYR A 87 7.82 -5.74 4.17
C TYR A 87 7.96 -4.58 3.20
N SER A 88 8.54 -3.47 3.66
CA SER A 88 8.52 -2.17 2.95
C SER A 88 9.23 -2.17 1.59
N THR A 89 10.25 -3.00 1.38
CA THR A 89 10.99 -3.08 0.11
C THR A 89 10.55 -4.24 -0.78
N CYS A 90 9.44 -4.91 -0.46
CA CYS A 90 8.91 -6.04 -1.19
C CYS A 90 8.19 -5.60 -2.47
N HIS A 91 8.81 -5.80 -3.63
CA HIS A 91 8.22 -5.41 -4.93
C HIS A 91 6.83 -6.00 -5.15
N TRP A 92 6.66 -7.31 -4.98
CA TRP A 92 5.37 -7.97 -5.21
C TRP A 92 4.30 -7.63 -4.16
N CYS A 93 4.70 -7.17 -2.97
CA CYS A 93 3.77 -6.64 -1.98
C CYS A 93 3.15 -5.33 -2.47
N HIS A 94 3.95 -4.45 -3.10
CA HIS A 94 3.45 -3.21 -3.71
C HIS A 94 2.56 -3.48 -4.93
N VAL A 95 2.89 -4.51 -5.73
CA VAL A 95 2.02 -4.92 -6.85
C VAL A 95 0.66 -5.37 -6.31
N MET A 96 0.65 -6.28 -5.30
CA MET A 96 -0.59 -6.75 -4.68
C MET A 96 -1.40 -5.61 -4.03
N GLU A 97 -0.74 -4.63 -3.43
CA GLU A 97 -1.40 -3.44 -2.89
C GLU A 97 -2.20 -2.72 -3.97
N LYS A 98 -1.55 -2.38 -5.07
CA LYS A 98 -2.15 -1.61 -6.18
C LYS A 98 -3.24 -2.39 -6.92
N GLU A 99 -3.03 -3.68 -7.13
CA GLU A 99 -3.93 -4.51 -7.93
C GLU A 99 -5.11 -5.08 -7.11
N SER A 100 -4.98 -5.12 -5.78
CA SER A 100 -5.98 -5.77 -4.93
C SER A 100 -6.40 -4.93 -3.73
N PHE A 101 -5.46 -4.41 -2.93
CA PHE A 101 -5.82 -3.78 -1.66
C PHE A 101 -6.28 -2.32 -1.80
N GLU A 102 -5.99 -1.66 -2.93
CA GLU A 102 -6.53 -0.35 -3.31
C GLU A 102 -7.87 -0.46 -4.06
N ASP A 103 -8.27 -1.66 -4.50
CA ASP A 103 -9.53 -1.90 -5.20
C ASP A 103 -10.70 -1.99 -4.21
N GLU A 104 -11.74 -1.19 -4.43
CA GLU A 104 -12.90 -1.11 -3.52
C GLU A 104 -13.79 -2.37 -3.56
N GLU A 105 -13.86 -3.08 -4.69
CA GLU A 105 -14.65 -4.31 -4.79
C GLU A 105 -13.97 -5.46 -4.04
N VAL A 106 -12.64 -5.58 -4.21
CA VAL A 106 -11.82 -6.54 -3.45
C VAL A 106 -11.86 -6.21 -1.95
N ALA A 107 -11.72 -4.93 -1.61
CA ALA A 107 -11.80 -4.49 -0.21
C ALA A 107 -13.17 -4.81 0.40
N LYS A 108 -14.26 -4.59 -0.33
CA LYS A 108 -15.59 -4.95 0.14
C LYS A 108 -15.71 -6.45 0.41
N LEU A 109 -15.21 -7.30 -0.50
CA LEU A 109 -15.20 -8.75 -0.31
C LEU A 109 -14.42 -9.14 0.94
N LEU A 110 -13.23 -8.57 1.15
CA LEU A 110 -12.40 -8.84 2.32
C LEU A 110 -13.08 -8.36 3.61
N ASN A 111 -13.62 -7.16 3.62
CA ASN A 111 -14.27 -6.58 4.80
C ASN A 111 -15.57 -7.28 5.19
N ASP A 112 -16.32 -7.81 4.21
CA ASP A 112 -17.58 -8.52 4.47
C ASP A 112 -17.37 -9.96 5.00
N ASN A 113 -16.22 -10.58 4.69
CA ASN A 113 -16.03 -12.01 4.94
C ASN A 113 -14.87 -12.36 5.87
N PHE A 114 -13.98 -11.40 6.18
CA PHE A 114 -12.78 -11.66 6.96
C PHE A 114 -12.48 -10.54 7.96
N ILE A 115 -11.76 -10.88 9.01
CA ILE A 115 -10.93 -9.90 9.73
C ILE A 115 -9.57 -9.88 9.05
N SER A 116 -9.25 -8.77 8.39
CA SER A 116 -8.01 -8.62 7.62
C SER A 116 -6.89 -8.11 8.52
N ILE A 117 -5.82 -8.90 8.68
CA ILE A 117 -4.65 -8.57 9.50
C ILE A 117 -3.44 -8.36 8.61
N LYS A 118 -2.73 -7.24 8.82
CA LYS A 118 -1.49 -6.90 8.15
C LYS A 118 -0.31 -7.04 9.11
N VAL A 119 0.77 -7.68 8.65
CA VAL A 119 1.99 -7.89 9.46
C VAL A 119 3.23 -7.46 8.66
N ASP A 120 4.08 -6.68 9.32
CA ASP A 120 5.43 -6.43 8.86
C ASP A 120 6.37 -7.51 9.39
N LYS A 121 6.96 -8.31 8.49
CA LYS A 121 7.89 -9.37 8.88
C LYS A 121 9.18 -8.84 9.51
N GLU A 122 9.54 -7.58 9.24
CA GLU A 122 10.75 -6.97 9.82
C GLU A 122 10.56 -6.62 11.29
N GLU A 123 9.33 -6.26 11.69
CA GLU A 123 8.97 -6.06 13.09
C GLU A 123 8.53 -7.35 13.80
N ARG A 124 7.90 -8.28 13.06
CA ARG A 124 7.35 -9.53 13.60
C ARG A 124 7.89 -10.78 12.87
N PRO A 125 9.22 -11.00 12.91
CA PRO A 125 9.83 -12.18 12.28
C PRO A 125 9.37 -13.50 12.92
N ASP A 126 8.91 -13.46 14.16
CA ASP A 126 8.31 -14.60 14.87
C ASP A 126 7.04 -15.10 14.19
N ILE A 127 6.14 -14.20 13.81
CA ILE A 127 4.88 -14.50 13.10
C ILE A 127 5.19 -14.96 11.67
N ASP A 128 6.05 -14.23 10.98
CA ASP A 128 6.47 -14.57 9.62
C ASP A 128 7.03 -15.99 9.55
N HIS A 129 7.94 -16.34 10.45
CA HIS A 129 8.57 -17.66 10.47
C HIS A 129 7.55 -18.80 10.67
N ILE A 130 6.61 -18.63 11.59
CA ILE A 130 5.56 -19.62 11.85
C ILE A 130 4.72 -19.85 10.59
N TYR A 131 4.14 -18.81 10.03
CA TYR A 131 3.21 -18.95 8.91
C TYR A 131 3.90 -19.24 7.58
N MET A 132 5.14 -18.81 7.39
CA MET A 132 5.97 -19.23 6.26
C MET A 132 6.25 -20.73 6.32
N THR A 133 6.59 -21.27 7.49
CA THR A 133 6.79 -22.72 7.69
C THR A 133 5.52 -23.51 7.40
N VAL A 134 4.37 -23.04 7.87
CA VAL A 134 3.07 -23.68 7.57
C VAL A 134 2.76 -23.64 6.07
N CYS A 135 2.94 -22.47 5.43
CA CYS A 135 2.72 -22.33 4.00
C CYS A 135 3.61 -23.31 3.19
N GLN A 136 4.88 -23.41 3.54
CA GLN A 136 5.81 -24.34 2.90
C GLN A 136 5.42 -25.81 3.14
N ALA A 137 4.96 -26.16 4.33
CA ALA A 137 4.50 -27.51 4.64
C ALA A 137 3.23 -27.88 3.86
N MET A 138 2.31 -26.93 3.66
CA MET A 138 1.04 -27.15 2.95
C MET A 138 1.21 -27.15 1.42
N THR A 139 2.07 -26.27 0.88
CA THR A 139 2.13 -25.98 -0.57
C THR A 139 3.44 -26.41 -1.23
N GLY A 140 4.46 -26.78 -0.46
CA GLY A 140 5.81 -27.08 -0.93
C GLY A 140 6.66 -25.85 -1.30
N ARG A 141 6.13 -24.63 -1.14
CA ARG A 141 6.81 -23.36 -1.48
C ARG A 141 6.33 -22.23 -0.59
N GLY A 142 7.07 -21.12 -0.56
CA GLY A 142 6.69 -19.92 0.18
C GLY A 142 7.42 -18.68 -0.36
N GLY A 143 6.96 -17.51 0.03
CA GLY A 143 7.52 -16.22 -0.42
C GLY A 143 6.64 -15.06 0.04
N TRP A 144 7.03 -13.85 -0.32
CA TRP A 144 6.25 -12.65 -0.03
C TRP A 144 5.75 -11.98 -1.31
N PRO A 145 4.52 -11.41 -1.27
CA PRO A 145 3.61 -11.36 -0.11
C PRO A 145 3.12 -12.75 0.31
N LEU A 146 3.09 -13.01 1.63
CA LEU A 146 2.55 -14.25 2.17
C LEU A 146 1.08 -14.03 2.57
N THR A 147 0.19 -14.83 2.03
CA THR A 147 -1.24 -14.82 2.37
C THR A 147 -1.62 -16.12 3.05
N ILE A 148 -2.30 -16.01 4.19
CA ILE A 148 -2.80 -17.13 4.98
C ILE A 148 -4.26 -16.87 5.33
N ILE A 149 -5.11 -17.87 5.14
CA ILE A 149 -6.47 -17.87 5.71
C ILE A 149 -6.48 -18.81 6.89
N MET A 150 -6.96 -18.33 8.04
CA MET A 150 -6.96 -19.08 9.28
C MET A 150 -8.24 -18.86 10.09
N SER A 151 -8.52 -19.80 10.99
CA SER A 151 -9.61 -19.66 11.95
C SER A 151 -9.33 -18.54 12.95
N PRO A 152 -10.37 -18.07 13.71
CA PRO A 152 -10.18 -17.12 14.80
C PRO A 152 -9.21 -17.62 15.89
N ASP A 153 -8.97 -18.91 15.98
CA ASP A 153 -8.02 -19.54 16.89
C ASP A 153 -6.62 -19.70 16.30
N LYS A 154 -6.31 -18.94 15.23
CA LYS A 154 -4.99 -18.89 14.57
C LYS A 154 -4.57 -20.22 13.91
N GLN A 155 -5.53 -21.08 13.55
CA GLN A 155 -5.27 -22.33 12.85
C GLN A 155 -5.39 -22.11 11.34
N PRO A 156 -4.28 -22.14 10.58
CA PRO A 156 -4.31 -21.96 9.13
C PRO A 156 -4.97 -23.16 8.43
N PHE A 157 -5.76 -22.85 7.40
CA PHE A 157 -6.38 -23.88 6.55
C PHE A 157 -6.24 -23.58 5.05
N PHE A 158 -5.71 -22.39 4.71
CA PHE A 158 -5.34 -21.99 3.35
C PHE A 158 -4.17 -21.02 3.37
#